data_1641f8aab3ffa8d91c55644e62db08b1
#
_entry.id   1641f8aab3ffa8d91c55644e62db08b1
#
_cell.length_a   1.000
_cell.length_b   1.000
_cell.length_c   1.000
_cell.angle_alpha   90.00
_cell.angle_beta   90.00
_cell.angle_gamma   90.00
#
_symmetry.space_group_name_H-M   'P 1'
#
loop_
_entity.id
_entity.type
_entity.pdbx_description
1 polymer ?
#
loop_
_entity_poly.entity_id
_entity_poly.type
_entity_poly.pdbx_seq_one_letter_code
_entity_poly.pdbx_strand_id
1 'polypeptide(L)'
;MKKSACLLAAAAALALVATPAAAKPWITLYSAPNYGGHSIDIDHPVRDLDHHDWDFGDRAQSARVHGHWLMCAAKNFEGDCVHLNHDTPRLKDYGMNRRADSVRPE
;
A
#
# COMPACT_ATOMS: atom_id res chain seq x y z
N MET A 1 -45.62 16.88 22.09
CA MET A 1 -45.58 16.45 21.73
C MET A 1 -45.15 16.22 21.29
N LYS A 2 -44.83 15.99 21.21
CA LYS A 2 -44.50 15.56 20.73
C LYS A 2 -43.74 15.28 20.38
N LYS A 3 -43.44 15.17 20.40
CA LYS A 3 -42.77 14.84 19.94
C LYS A 3 -42.00 14.51 19.66
N SER A 4 -41.86 14.47 19.85
CA SER A 4 -41.24 14.07 19.40
C SER A 4 -40.47 13.79 19.10
N ALA A 5 -40.43 13.78 19.27
CA ALA A 5 -39.86 13.41 18.81
C ALA A 5 -39.08 13.16 18.54
N CYS A 6 -38.94 13.08 18.63
CA CYS A 6 -38.36 12.70 18.19
C CYS A 6 -37.59 12.47 17.81
N LEU A 7 -37.45 12.44 17.88
CA LEU A 7 -36.83 12.05 17.32
C LEU A 7 -36.06 11.84 17.01
N LEU A 8 -35.97 11.82 17.12
CA LEU A 8 -35.35 11.43 16.56
C LEU A 8 -34.54 11.21 16.33
N ALA A 9 -34.44 11.20 16.57
CA ALA A 9 -33.84 10.89 16.19
C ALA A 9 -33.05 10.62 15.88
N ALA A 10 -32.98 10.56 15.92
CA ALA A 10 -32.46 10.19 15.46
C ALA A 10 -31.65 10.03 15.11
N ALA A 11 -31.53 10.03 15.22
CA ALA A 11 -30.97 9.75 14.74
C ALA A 11 -30.13 9.54 14.52
N ALA A 12 -30.08 9.61 14.69
CA ALA A 12 -29.46 9.36 14.37
C ALA A 12 -28.61 8.99 14.27
N ALA A 13 -28.61 8.83 14.61
CA ALA A 13 -28.02 8.42 14.42
C ALA A 13 -27.31 8.05 13.84
N LEU A 14 -27.34 8.10 13.46
CA LEU A 14 -26.84 7.73 12.74
C LEU A 14 -25.88 7.53 12.58
N ALA A 15 -25.76 7.60 12.88
CA ALA A 15 -25.07 7.41 12.67
C ALA A 15 -24.21 7.12 12.47
N LEU A 16 -24.30 7.33 12.57
CA LEU A 16 -23.69 7.05 12.31
C LEU A 16 -22.95 6.48 12.28
N VAL A 17 -22.90 6.85 12.69
CA VAL A 17 -22.49 5.89 12.62
C VAL A 17 -21.81 5.28 11.76
N ALA A 18 -21.82 5.27 11.20
CA ALA A 18 -21.26 4.33 10.38
C ALA A 18 -20.17 4.90 9.55
N THR A 19 -19.08 5.25 10.18
CA THR A 19 -17.83 5.46 9.48
C THR A 19 -17.31 4.09 9.06
N PRO A 20 -17.16 3.81 7.78
CA PRO A 20 -16.59 2.53 7.38
C PRO A 20 -15.16 2.42 7.87
N ALA A 21 -14.75 1.24 8.24
CA ALA A 21 -13.37 0.98 8.58
C ALA A 21 -12.50 1.27 7.35
N ALA A 22 -11.35 1.90 7.58
CA ALA A 22 -10.41 2.13 6.51
C ALA A 22 -9.93 0.79 5.95
N ALA A 23 -9.83 0.70 4.64
CA ALA A 23 -9.28 -0.50 4.01
C ALA A 23 -7.81 -0.64 4.40
N LYS A 24 -7.36 -1.88 4.60
CA LYS A 24 -5.94 -2.14 4.87
C LYS A 24 -5.12 -1.75 3.66
N PRO A 25 -3.96 -1.14 3.85
CA PRO A 25 -3.07 -0.86 2.73
C PRO A 25 -2.50 -2.15 2.15
N TRP A 26 -2.27 -2.13 0.86
CA TRP A 26 -1.59 -3.24 0.20
C TRP A 26 -0.80 -2.70 -0.99
N ILE A 27 0.20 -3.45 -1.40
CA ILE A 27 0.99 -3.14 -2.59
C ILE A 27 1.26 -4.44 -3.33
N THR A 28 1.15 -4.39 -4.65
CA THR A 28 1.54 -5.51 -5.51
C THR A 28 2.74 -5.06 -6.32
N LEU A 29 3.85 -5.80 -6.21
CA LEU A 29 5.07 -5.52 -6.96
C LEU A 29 5.13 -6.41 -8.18
N TYR A 30 5.59 -5.86 -9.30
CA TYR A 30 5.69 -6.57 -10.57
C TYR A 30 7.12 -6.53 -11.09
N SER A 31 7.56 -7.62 -11.69
CA SER A 31 8.95 -7.72 -12.18
C SER A 31 9.16 -7.07 -13.55
N ALA A 32 8.11 -6.55 -14.18
CA ALA A 32 8.22 -5.84 -15.45
C ALA A 32 7.45 -4.52 -15.37
N PRO A 33 7.74 -3.57 -16.26
CA PRO A 33 6.98 -2.33 -16.29
C PRO A 33 5.52 -2.59 -16.66
N ASN A 34 4.67 -1.60 -16.37
CA ASN A 34 3.25 -1.64 -16.75
C ASN A 34 2.52 -2.84 -16.18
N TYR A 35 2.89 -3.22 -14.94
CA TYR A 35 2.20 -4.27 -14.20
C TYR A 35 2.31 -5.64 -14.86
N GLY A 36 3.45 -5.91 -15.48
CA GLY A 36 3.70 -7.18 -16.15
C GLY A 36 4.66 -8.07 -15.39
N GLY A 37 4.90 -9.26 -15.93
CA GLY A 37 5.84 -10.20 -15.35
C GLY A 37 5.29 -10.92 -14.14
N HIS A 38 6.19 -11.36 -13.26
CA HIS A 38 5.83 -11.98 -12.00
C HIS A 38 5.37 -10.92 -11.02
N SER A 39 4.50 -11.28 -10.10
CA SER A 39 4.02 -10.35 -9.10
C SER A 39 3.95 -10.98 -7.72
N ILE A 40 4.05 -10.14 -6.69
CA ILE A 40 3.84 -10.53 -5.30
C ILE A 40 2.92 -9.50 -4.65
N ASP A 41 2.04 -9.99 -3.77
CA ASP A 41 1.11 -9.14 -3.00
C ASP A 41 1.62 -9.00 -1.58
N ILE A 42 1.65 -7.77 -1.09
CA ILE A 42 2.18 -7.45 0.22
C ILE A 42 1.18 -6.58 0.97
N ASP A 43 0.85 -6.93 2.21
CA ASP A 43 -0.08 -6.18 3.04
C ASP A 43 0.49 -5.87 4.43
N HIS A 44 1.78 -6.03 4.62
CA HIS A 44 2.46 -5.79 5.89
C HIS A 44 3.92 -5.40 5.62
N PRO A 45 4.67 -4.91 6.63
CA PRO A 45 6.08 -4.57 6.40
C PRO A 45 6.88 -5.79 5.99
N VAL A 46 7.72 -5.62 4.97
CA VAL A 46 8.67 -6.64 4.52
C VAL A 46 10.06 -6.03 4.56
N ARG A 47 10.88 -6.50 5.48
CA ARG A 47 12.23 -5.97 5.72
C ARG A 47 13.24 -6.41 4.68
N ASP A 48 12.96 -7.51 4.00
CA ASP A 48 13.93 -8.14 3.10
C ASP A 48 13.19 -8.85 1.98
N LEU A 49 13.03 -8.14 0.85
CA LEU A 49 12.37 -8.72 -0.33
C LEU A 49 13.19 -9.83 -0.96
N ASP A 50 14.48 -9.90 -0.65
CA ASP A 50 15.36 -10.95 -1.16
C ASP A 50 15.26 -12.24 -0.34
N HIS A 51 14.52 -12.23 0.77
CA HIS A 51 14.30 -13.43 1.57
C HIS A 51 13.56 -14.48 0.74
N HIS A 52 13.86 -15.76 0.97
CA HIS A 52 13.32 -16.84 0.14
C HIS A 52 11.79 -16.89 0.11
N ASP A 53 11.11 -16.34 1.12
CA ASP A 53 9.65 -16.28 1.13
C ASP A 53 9.11 -15.36 0.05
N TRP A 54 9.88 -14.37 -0.37
CA TRP A 54 9.47 -13.39 -1.36
C TRP A 54 10.23 -13.53 -2.68
N ASP A 55 11.55 -13.74 -2.58
CA ASP A 55 12.44 -13.87 -3.73
C ASP A 55 12.21 -12.77 -4.77
N PHE A 56 12.16 -11.54 -4.28
CA PHE A 56 11.85 -10.39 -5.12
C PHE A 56 12.81 -9.22 -4.95
N GLY A 57 13.94 -9.45 -4.30
CA GLY A 57 14.96 -8.41 -4.15
C GLY A 57 15.47 -7.94 -5.49
N ASP A 58 15.57 -6.61 -5.68
CA ASP A 58 16.08 -5.96 -6.88
C ASP A 58 15.34 -6.37 -8.16
N ARG A 59 14.06 -6.72 -8.06
CA ARG A 59 13.31 -7.19 -9.22
C ARG A 59 12.12 -6.31 -9.59
N ALA A 60 11.62 -5.49 -8.68
CA ALA A 60 10.40 -4.72 -8.93
C ALA A 60 10.64 -3.63 -9.97
N GLN A 61 9.75 -3.54 -10.94
CA GLN A 61 9.77 -2.50 -11.97
C GLN A 61 8.47 -1.71 -12.06
N SER A 62 7.39 -2.20 -11.48
CA SER A 62 6.13 -1.48 -11.38
C SER A 62 5.39 -1.93 -10.13
N ALA A 63 4.41 -1.15 -9.70
CA ALA A 63 3.65 -1.46 -8.49
C ALA A 63 2.24 -0.92 -8.59
N ARG A 64 1.27 -1.71 -8.14
CA ARG A 64 -0.07 -1.23 -7.84
C ARG A 64 -0.14 -0.95 -6.36
N VAL A 65 -0.70 0.20 -6.00
CA VAL A 65 -0.57 0.72 -4.64
C VAL A 65 -1.94 1.12 -4.10
N HIS A 66 -2.26 0.60 -2.93
CA HIS A 66 -3.43 1.03 -2.19
C HIS A 66 -2.96 1.52 -0.82
N GLY A 67 -3.24 2.79 -0.53
CA GLY A 67 -2.74 3.43 0.68
C GLY A 67 -1.39 4.09 0.43
N HIS A 68 -0.64 4.28 1.52
CA HIS A 68 0.65 4.94 1.47
C HIS A 68 1.74 3.95 1.84
N TRP A 69 2.77 3.86 1.01
CA TRP A 69 3.86 2.90 1.20
C TRP A 69 5.21 3.57 1.08
N LEU A 70 6.16 3.08 1.87
CA LEU A 70 7.56 3.44 1.74
C LEU A 70 8.28 2.28 1.08
N MET A 71 9.03 2.56 0.01
CA MET A 71 9.82 1.56 -0.72
C MET A 71 11.28 1.97 -0.65
N CYS A 72 12.15 1.09 -0.20
CA CYS A 72 13.55 1.40 0.05
C CYS A 72 14.48 0.48 -0.71
N ALA A 73 15.63 1.01 -1.10
CA ALA A 73 16.62 0.29 -1.88
C ALA A 73 17.47 -0.66 -1.05
N ALA A 74 17.46 -0.54 0.26
CA ALA A 74 18.19 -1.43 1.15
C ALA A 74 17.23 -2.15 2.08
N LYS A 75 17.71 -3.22 2.71
CA LYS A 75 16.94 -3.97 3.70
C LYS A 75 16.64 -3.08 4.90
N ASN A 76 15.66 -3.47 5.68
CA ASN A 76 15.29 -2.79 6.93
C ASN A 76 14.89 -1.33 6.72
N PHE A 77 14.30 -1.01 5.57
CA PHE A 77 13.76 0.31 5.26
C PHE A 77 14.84 1.39 5.26
N GLU A 78 16.02 1.04 4.76
CA GLU A 78 17.19 1.92 4.70
C GLU A 78 17.58 2.21 3.27
N GLY A 79 18.59 3.07 3.10
CA GLY A 79 19.06 3.47 1.80
C GLY A 79 18.14 4.52 1.17
N ASP A 80 18.14 4.58 -0.15
CA ASP A 80 17.25 5.50 -0.87
C ASP A 80 15.83 4.97 -0.79
N CYS A 81 14.91 5.80 -0.33
CA CYS A 81 13.52 5.42 -0.19
C CYS A 81 12.63 6.39 -0.95
N VAL A 82 11.49 5.87 -1.45
CA VAL A 82 10.47 6.69 -2.10
C VAL A 82 9.12 6.39 -1.47
N HIS A 83 8.26 7.40 -1.46
CA HIS A 83 6.88 7.27 -0.99
C HIS A 83 5.99 6.99 -2.19
N LEU A 84 5.19 5.93 -2.12
CA LEU A 84 4.25 5.57 -3.17
C LEU A 84 2.84 5.61 -2.59
N ASN A 85 1.94 6.31 -3.26
CA ASN A 85 0.54 6.38 -2.84
C ASN A 85 -0.42 6.23 -4.01
N HIS A 86 0.07 5.76 -5.15
CA HIS A 86 -0.74 5.51 -6.34
C HIS A 86 -0.06 4.48 -7.21
N ASP A 87 -0.80 3.90 -8.13
CA ASP A 87 -0.25 2.93 -9.08
C ASP A 87 0.89 3.56 -9.86
N THR A 88 2.00 2.83 -9.95
CA THR A 88 3.24 3.31 -10.52
C THR A 88 3.68 2.36 -11.64
N PRO A 89 3.43 2.74 -12.91
CA PRO A 89 3.73 1.83 -14.03
C PRO A 89 5.21 1.67 -14.29
N ARG A 90 6.03 2.61 -13.84
CA ARG A 90 7.47 2.54 -14.04
C ARG A 90 8.19 3.08 -12.82
N LEU A 91 8.71 2.18 -12.01
CA LEU A 91 9.50 2.57 -10.84
C LEU A 91 10.79 3.29 -11.26
N LYS A 92 11.19 3.12 -12.49
CA LYS A 92 12.32 3.85 -13.08
C LYS A 92 12.15 5.36 -12.94
N ASP A 93 10.92 5.86 -13.07
CA ASP A 93 10.67 7.30 -12.97
C ASP A 93 10.90 7.83 -11.56
N TYR A 94 11.00 6.96 -10.58
CA TYR A 94 11.25 7.32 -9.18
C TYR A 94 12.65 6.89 -8.72
N GLY A 95 13.49 6.43 -9.64
CA GLY A 95 14.83 5.98 -9.31
C GLY A 95 14.87 4.63 -8.62
N MET A 96 13.80 3.84 -8.71
CA MET A 96 13.69 2.57 -8.00
C MET A 96 13.62 1.35 -8.92
N ASN A 97 14.02 1.50 -10.17
CA ASN A 97 13.98 0.40 -11.12
C ASN A 97 14.89 -0.74 -10.67
N ARG A 98 14.30 -1.89 -10.34
CA ARG A 98 15.02 -3.10 -9.92
C ARG A 98 15.94 -2.83 -8.72
N ARG A 99 15.50 -1.97 -7.79
CA ARG A 99 16.29 -1.60 -6.62
C ARG A 99 15.61 -1.87 -5.30
N ALA A 100 14.30 -2.12 -5.28
CA ALA A 100 13.56 -2.25 -4.03
C ALA A 100 13.99 -3.50 -3.27
N ASP A 101 14.36 -3.33 -2.01
CA ASP A 101 14.73 -4.43 -1.11
C ASP A 101 13.87 -4.50 0.14
N SER A 102 13.13 -3.44 0.45
CA SER A 102 12.19 -3.47 1.57
C SER A 102 11.03 -2.50 1.30
N VAL A 103 9.87 -2.82 1.85
CA VAL A 103 8.67 -1.99 1.73
C VAL A 103 7.88 -2.06 3.02
N ARG A 104 7.19 -0.98 3.37
CA ARG A 104 6.27 -0.97 4.51
C ARG A 104 5.15 0.04 4.30
N PRO A 105 3.97 -0.21 4.87
CA PRO A 105 2.92 0.81 4.87
C PRO A 105 3.30 1.97 5.79
N GLU A 106 2.78 3.14 5.48
CA GLU A 106 3.01 4.35 6.26
C GLU A 106 1.75 4.84 6.99
#